data_35f7e50e1d800c7ec5b620fd5e7afa71
#
_entry.id   35f7e50e1d800c7ec5b620fd5e7afa71
#
_cell.length_a   1.000
_cell.length_b   1.000
_cell.length_c   1.000
_cell.angle_alpha   90.00
_cell.angle_beta   90.00
_cell.angle_gamma   90.00
#
_symmetry.space_group_name_H-M   'P 1'
#
loop_
_entity.id
_entity.type
_entity.pdbx_description
1 polymer ?
#
loop_
_entity_poly.entity_id
_entity_poly.type
_entity_poly.pdbx_seq_one_letter_code
_entity_poly.pdbx_strand_id
1 'polypeptide(L)'
;LISSNMKMFKYTWVWEKPSAKGHFNAKKRPMVAHEDVCVFYNKQPTYNPQMTHGHERKVATKRKELNSDVYGDNTKDATYDSTSRYPRSVQLIKQDTQKSSLHPTQKPVALMEYLVKTYTDEEDVVLDFTMGAGTTGVACKILNRKFIGIELDETYFNIATDRIEGVQ
;
A
#
# COMPACT_ATOMS: atom_id res chain seq x y z
N LEU A 1 14.44 8.56 4.21
CA LEU A 1 13.95 8.18 2.88
C LEU A 1 13.38 9.40 2.13
N ILE A 2 12.39 10.13 2.69
CA ILE A 2 11.76 11.27 2.01
C ILE A 2 12.77 12.31 1.57
N SER A 3 13.69 12.70 2.46
CA SER A 3 14.74 13.71 2.18
C SER A 3 15.74 13.28 1.10
N SER A 4 15.85 11.99 0.81
CA SER A 4 16.78 11.51 -0.22
C SER A 4 16.33 11.87 -1.64
N ASN A 5 15.03 12.06 -1.86
CA ASN A 5 14.50 12.48 -3.16
C ASN A 5 13.19 13.26 -3.03
N MET A 6 13.27 14.47 -2.51
CA MET A 6 12.12 15.38 -2.34
C MET A 6 11.39 15.68 -3.65
N LYS A 7 12.09 15.71 -4.77
CA LYS A 7 11.48 16.02 -6.09
C LYS A 7 10.48 14.94 -6.52
N MET A 8 10.78 13.68 -6.24
CA MET A 8 9.92 12.55 -6.62
C MET A 8 8.91 12.18 -5.54
N PHE A 9 9.15 12.55 -4.28
CA PHE A 9 8.19 12.28 -3.20
C PHE A 9 6.84 12.97 -3.47
N LYS A 10 5.75 12.25 -3.27
CA LYS A 10 4.39 12.76 -3.51
C LYS A 10 3.52 12.71 -2.28
N TYR A 11 3.37 11.55 -1.65
CA TYR A 11 2.53 11.34 -0.47
C TYR A 11 2.90 10.04 0.24
N THR A 12 2.26 9.80 1.38
CA THR A 12 2.34 8.55 2.11
C THR A 12 0.99 7.88 2.22
N TRP A 13 1.01 6.54 2.21
CA TRP A 13 -0.03 5.74 2.84
C TRP A 13 0.42 5.41 4.25
N VAL A 14 -0.53 5.30 5.15
CA VAL A 14 -0.31 4.81 6.52
C VAL A 14 -0.89 3.40 6.62
N TRP A 15 -0.02 2.43 6.78
CA TRP A 15 -0.46 1.09 7.16
C TRP A 15 -0.68 1.05 8.66
N GLU A 16 -1.94 1.07 9.10
CA GLU A 16 -2.34 0.91 10.49
C GLU A 16 -2.37 -0.57 10.88
N LYS A 17 -1.78 -0.89 12.02
CA LYS A 17 -1.70 -2.23 12.58
C LYS A 17 -2.77 -2.42 13.66
N PRO A 18 -3.48 -3.57 13.71
CA PRO A 18 -4.46 -3.83 14.77
C PRO A 18 -3.87 -3.79 16.18
N SER A 19 -2.57 -4.03 16.31
CA SER A 19 -1.86 -3.98 17.58
C SER A 19 -0.58 -3.16 17.49
N ALA A 20 -0.37 -2.28 18.48
CA ALA A 20 0.85 -1.50 18.58
C ALA A 20 2.03 -2.34 19.06
N LYS A 21 3.23 -1.91 18.68
CA LYS A 21 4.52 -2.50 19.05
C LYS A 21 5.36 -1.54 19.90
N GLY A 22 6.34 -2.06 20.63
CA GLY A 22 7.29 -1.23 21.38
C GLY A 22 6.90 -0.97 22.83
N HIS A 23 6.20 -1.90 23.48
CA HIS A 23 5.74 -1.79 24.86
C HIS A 23 6.88 -1.55 25.87
N PHE A 24 8.10 -2.04 25.64
CA PHE A 24 9.26 -1.73 26.49
C PHE A 24 9.58 -0.22 26.60
N ASN A 25 9.18 0.55 25.60
CA ASN A 25 9.39 1.99 25.58
C ASN A 25 8.11 2.80 25.87
N ALA A 26 7.00 2.17 26.26
CA ALA A 26 5.70 2.83 26.42
C ALA A 26 5.68 3.94 27.47
N LYS A 27 6.62 3.90 28.44
CA LYS A 27 6.81 4.97 29.43
C LYS A 27 7.61 6.18 28.91
N LYS A 28 8.22 6.09 27.73
CA LYS A 28 9.11 7.12 27.17
C LYS A 28 8.60 7.70 25.85
N ARG A 29 7.79 6.95 25.12
CA ARG A 29 7.22 7.36 23.84
C ARG A 29 5.96 6.55 23.54
N PRO A 30 5.08 7.05 22.65
CA PRO A 30 3.93 6.26 22.18
C PRO A 30 4.33 4.93 21.57
N MET A 31 3.48 3.93 21.74
CA MET A 31 3.63 2.66 21.04
C MET A 31 3.36 2.84 19.55
N VAL A 32 4.12 2.15 18.70
CA VAL A 32 4.02 2.27 17.24
C VAL A 32 2.91 1.37 16.72
N ALA A 33 1.84 1.99 16.22
CA ALA A 33 0.66 1.31 15.67
C ALA A 33 0.59 1.37 14.14
N HIS A 34 1.56 1.98 13.45
CA HIS A 34 1.54 2.13 12.00
C HIS A 34 2.94 2.10 11.39
N GLU A 35 2.97 1.98 10.08
CA GLU A 35 4.14 2.23 9.23
C GLU A 35 3.73 3.11 8.04
N ASP A 36 4.64 3.99 7.63
CA ASP A 36 4.45 4.84 6.46
C ASP A 36 4.94 4.12 5.19
N VAL A 37 4.13 4.14 4.15
CA VAL A 37 4.50 3.70 2.80
C VAL A 37 4.66 4.94 1.93
N CYS A 38 5.91 5.33 1.67
CA CYS A 38 6.23 6.53 0.91
C CYS A 38 6.10 6.28 -0.59
N VAL A 39 5.37 7.13 -1.29
CA VAL A 39 5.16 7.05 -2.74
C VAL A 39 6.01 8.08 -3.46
N PHE A 40 6.80 7.59 -4.42
CA PHE A 40 7.70 8.40 -5.23
C PHE A 40 7.44 8.13 -6.71
N TYR A 41 7.30 9.16 -7.51
CA TYR A 41 7.27 9.06 -8.97
C TYR A 41 7.66 10.36 -9.66
N ASN A 42 8.12 10.25 -10.88
CA ASN A 42 8.43 11.42 -11.72
C ASN A 42 7.19 11.87 -12.50
N LYS A 43 6.51 10.92 -13.16
CA LYS A 43 5.24 11.11 -13.87
C LYS A 43 4.16 10.28 -13.20
N GLN A 44 2.91 10.73 -13.27
CA GLN A 44 1.77 9.99 -12.71
C GLN A 44 1.79 8.54 -13.21
N PRO A 45 1.92 7.56 -12.31
CA PRO A 45 1.85 6.14 -12.66
C PRO A 45 0.41 5.66 -12.83
N THR A 46 0.22 4.40 -13.20
CA THR A 46 -1.04 3.69 -13.02
C THR A 46 -1.53 3.88 -11.59
N TYR A 47 -2.80 4.21 -11.46
CA TYR A 47 -3.47 4.34 -10.16
C TYR A 47 -4.88 3.77 -10.24
N ASN A 48 -5.06 2.59 -9.69
CA ASN A 48 -6.33 1.87 -9.62
C ASN A 48 -6.90 2.00 -8.20
N PRO A 49 -7.78 3.00 -7.93
CA PRO A 49 -8.30 3.19 -6.59
C PRO A 49 -9.10 1.98 -6.14
N GLN A 50 -8.71 1.38 -5.02
CA GLN A 50 -9.40 0.22 -4.44
C GLN A 50 -10.67 0.72 -3.73
N MET A 51 -11.75 0.86 -4.49
CA MET A 51 -13.03 1.38 -4.01
C MET A 51 -13.66 0.43 -3.01
N THR A 52 -14.31 1.00 -1.99
CA THR A 52 -15.20 0.24 -1.09
C THR A 52 -16.66 0.50 -1.45
N HIS A 53 -17.51 -0.52 -1.30
CA HIS A 53 -18.91 -0.51 -1.74
C HIS A 53 -19.87 -0.80 -0.58
N GLY A 54 -21.18 -0.57 -0.78
CA GLY A 54 -22.20 -0.87 0.20
C GLY A 54 -22.31 0.15 1.35
N HIS A 55 -21.76 1.33 1.17
CA HIS A 55 -21.90 2.42 2.13
C HIS A 55 -23.27 3.08 2.03
N GLU A 56 -23.66 3.81 3.07
CA GLU A 56 -24.82 4.68 3.02
C GLU A 56 -24.72 5.65 1.82
N ARG A 57 -25.82 5.78 1.09
CA ARG A 57 -25.89 6.64 -0.10
C ARG A 57 -25.57 8.09 0.27
N LYS A 58 -24.62 8.67 -0.41
CA LYS A 58 -24.32 10.12 -0.32
C LYS A 58 -24.63 10.80 -1.64
N VAL A 59 -25.43 11.86 -1.54
CA VAL A 59 -25.70 12.76 -2.63
C VAL A 59 -25.03 14.08 -2.29
N ALA A 60 -24.10 14.54 -3.13
CA ALA A 60 -23.55 15.88 -3.04
C ALA A 60 -24.20 16.74 -4.11
N THR A 61 -24.90 17.77 -3.68
CA THR A 61 -25.38 18.83 -4.57
C THR A 61 -24.18 19.69 -5.02
N LYS A 62 -24.20 20.03 -6.29
CA LYS A 62 -23.29 20.92 -7.00
C LYS A 62 -22.93 22.15 -6.15
N ARG A 63 -21.67 22.30 -5.79
CA ARG A 63 -21.14 23.57 -5.30
C ARG A 63 -20.64 24.38 -6.49
N LYS A 64 -21.21 25.56 -6.70
CA LYS A 64 -21.01 26.36 -7.89
C LYS A 64 -19.60 26.90 -8.07
N GLU A 65 -18.79 27.04 -7.06
CA GLU A 65 -17.40 27.50 -7.13
C GLU A 65 -16.64 27.10 -5.86
N LEU A 66 -15.66 26.26 -5.99
CA LEU A 66 -14.63 26.05 -4.98
C LEU A 66 -13.31 26.56 -5.56
N ASN A 67 -13.21 27.88 -5.70
CA ASN A 67 -11.94 28.53 -5.97
C ASN A 67 -11.22 28.63 -4.63
N SER A 68 -10.15 27.88 -4.45
CA SER A 68 -9.27 28.00 -3.30
C SER A 68 -7.83 27.85 -3.74
N ASP A 69 -6.94 28.54 -3.05
CA ASP A 69 -5.49 28.47 -3.28
C ASP A 69 -4.96 27.03 -3.14
N VAL A 70 -5.72 26.14 -2.47
CA VAL A 70 -5.36 24.75 -2.25
C VAL A 70 -5.84 23.83 -3.38
N TYR A 71 -7.02 24.09 -3.96
CA TYR A 71 -7.66 23.18 -4.93
C TYR A 71 -7.70 23.76 -6.36
N GLY A 72 -7.25 25.00 -6.55
CA GLY A 72 -7.30 25.70 -7.84
C GLY A 72 -8.73 25.98 -8.30
N ASP A 73 -8.86 26.42 -9.55
CA ASP A 73 -10.13 26.70 -10.18
C ASP A 73 -10.80 25.41 -10.66
N ASN A 74 -11.78 24.93 -9.92
CA ASN A 74 -12.52 23.73 -10.25
C ASN A 74 -13.91 24.12 -10.79
N THR A 75 -14.01 24.28 -12.11
CA THR A 75 -15.23 24.72 -12.82
C THR A 75 -16.15 23.57 -13.23
N LYS A 76 -15.79 22.31 -12.94
CA LYS A 76 -16.59 21.16 -13.37
C LYS A 76 -17.72 20.86 -12.38
N ASP A 77 -18.93 20.86 -12.92
CA ASP A 77 -20.13 20.39 -12.25
C ASP A 77 -20.04 18.89 -11.95
N ALA A 78 -19.63 18.52 -10.77
CA ALA A 78 -19.63 17.13 -10.34
C ALA A 78 -20.83 16.86 -9.43
N THR A 79 -21.84 16.17 -9.95
CA THR A 79 -22.85 15.54 -9.12
C THR A 79 -22.29 14.22 -8.60
N TYR A 80 -22.22 14.08 -7.28
CA TYR A 80 -21.84 12.82 -6.63
C TYR A 80 -23.10 12.18 -6.06
N ASP A 81 -23.39 10.98 -6.51
CA ASP A 81 -24.46 10.12 -6.00
C ASP A 81 -23.94 8.69 -5.96
N SER A 82 -23.56 8.22 -4.79
CA SER A 82 -22.87 6.94 -4.69
C SER A 82 -22.95 6.28 -3.33
N THR A 83 -22.98 4.95 -3.34
CA THR A 83 -22.73 4.07 -2.19
C THR A 83 -21.29 3.56 -2.13
N SER A 84 -20.44 3.98 -3.07
CA SER A 84 -19.02 3.64 -3.10
C SER A 84 -18.17 4.75 -2.49
N ARG A 85 -17.00 4.41 -1.99
CA ARG A 85 -16.04 5.39 -1.45
C ARG A 85 -14.64 5.13 -2.01
N TYR A 86 -13.94 6.22 -2.28
CA TYR A 86 -12.51 6.17 -2.58
C TYR A 86 -11.71 5.71 -1.37
N PRO A 87 -10.55 5.07 -1.60
CA PRO A 87 -9.68 4.65 -0.50
C PRO A 87 -9.19 5.86 0.31
N ARG A 88 -9.05 5.66 1.60
CA ARG A 88 -8.42 6.64 2.50
C ARG A 88 -6.93 6.36 2.58
N SER A 89 -6.13 7.37 2.90
CA SER A 89 -4.68 7.22 3.04
C SER A 89 -4.24 6.33 4.21
N VAL A 90 -5.14 6.06 5.16
CA VAL A 90 -4.92 5.13 6.28
C VAL A 90 -5.65 3.83 5.99
N GLN A 91 -4.89 2.73 5.94
CA GLN A 91 -5.38 1.37 5.66
C GLN A 91 -5.12 0.47 6.86
N LEU A 92 -6.18 -0.01 7.49
CA LEU A 92 -6.10 -1.00 8.55
C LEU A 92 -5.95 -2.40 7.95
N ILE A 93 -4.75 -2.96 8.00
CA ILE A 93 -4.47 -4.30 7.47
C ILE A 93 -3.84 -5.13 8.58
N LYS A 94 -4.44 -6.31 8.83
CA LYS A 94 -3.92 -7.24 9.84
C LYS A 94 -2.54 -7.73 9.44
N GLN A 95 -1.66 -7.86 10.41
CA GLN A 95 -0.42 -8.61 10.23
C GLN A 95 -0.78 -10.08 10.01
N ASP A 96 -0.04 -10.74 9.13
CA ASP A 96 -0.16 -12.19 9.03
C ASP A 96 0.15 -12.80 10.40
N THR A 97 -0.72 -13.68 10.86
CA THR A 97 -0.51 -14.39 12.13
C THR A 97 0.65 -15.35 11.89
N GLN A 98 1.82 -14.91 12.25
CA GLN A 98 3.04 -15.68 12.02
C GLN A 98 3.09 -16.85 13.00
N LYS A 99 2.61 -17.99 12.57
CA LYS A 99 2.99 -19.26 13.20
C LYS A 99 4.49 -19.54 12.98
N SER A 100 5.08 -18.95 11.95
CA SER A 100 6.52 -18.91 11.69
C SER A 100 6.91 -17.56 11.11
N SER A 101 7.73 -16.78 11.79
CA SER A 101 8.36 -15.59 11.23
C SER A 101 9.46 -16.04 10.29
N LEU A 102 9.18 -16.01 8.99
CA LEU A 102 10.16 -16.41 7.97
C LEU A 102 11.22 -15.32 7.76
N HIS A 103 10.90 -14.07 8.11
CA HIS A 103 11.82 -12.94 8.04
C HIS A 103 11.45 -11.92 9.12
N PRO A 104 12.41 -11.28 9.83
CA PRO A 104 12.14 -10.36 10.94
C PRO A 104 11.26 -9.16 10.58
N THR A 105 11.35 -8.69 9.34
CA THR A 105 10.60 -7.51 8.84
C THR A 105 9.52 -7.86 7.83
N GLN A 106 9.09 -9.12 7.80
CA GLN A 106 8.06 -9.58 6.87
C GLN A 106 6.79 -8.74 6.95
N LYS A 107 6.31 -8.31 5.78
CA LYS A 107 5.04 -7.58 5.62
C LYS A 107 3.90 -8.55 5.34
N PRO A 108 2.63 -8.18 5.65
CA PRO A 108 1.49 -9.01 5.29
C PRO A 108 1.30 -9.10 3.77
N VAL A 109 0.92 -10.27 3.27
CA VAL A 109 0.59 -10.46 1.85
C VAL A 109 -0.54 -9.51 1.44
N ALA A 110 -1.58 -9.35 2.27
CA ALA A 110 -2.70 -8.45 2.00
C ALA A 110 -2.29 -6.98 1.79
N LEU A 111 -1.23 -6.51 2.46
CA LEU A 111 -0.70 -5.16 2.24
C LEU A 111 -0.05 -5.06 0.85
N MET A 112 0.76 -6.07 0.48
CA MET A 112 1.40 -6.08 -0.83
C MET A 112 0.38 -6.23 -1.96
N GLU A 113 -0.64 -7.08 -1.80
CA GLU A 113 -1.74 -7.19 -2.75
C GLU A 113 -2.45 -5.84 -2.96
N TYR A 114 -2.76 -5.13 -1.87
CA TYR A 114 -3.41 -3.83 -1.93
C TYR A 114 -2.58 -2.82 -2.74
N LEU A 115 -1.28 -2.74 -2.46
CA LEU A 115 -0.36 -1.81 -3.14
C LEU A 115 -0.13 -2.21 -4.60
N VAL A 116 0.08 -3.49 -4.88
CA VAL A 116 0.26 -4.01 -6.24
C VAL A 116 -0.99 -3.75 -7.08
N LYS A 117 -2.20 -4.05 -6.59
CA LYS A 117 -3.46 -3.73 -7.28
C LYS A 117 -3.60 -2.23 -7.55
N THR A 118 -3.17 -1.40 -6.62
CA THR A 118 -3.31 0.06 -6.74
C THR A 118 -2.41 0.65 -7.81
N TYR A 119 -1.19 0.14 -7.97
CA TYR A 119 -0.17 0.78 -8.82
C TYR A 119 0.23 0.00 -10.06
N THR A 120 -0.41 -1.15 -10.31
CA THR A 120 -0.12 -1.97 -11.48
C THR A 120 -1.38 -2.54 -12.11
N ASP A 121 -1.28 -2.85 -13.41
CA ASP A 121 -2.25 -3.68 -14.13
C ASP A 121 -1.74 -5.12 -14.23
N GLU A 122 -2.60 -6.06 -14.69
CA GLU A 122 -2.19 -7.45 -14.92
C GLU A 122 -1.04 -7.49 -15.93
N GLU A 123 -0.14 -8.47 -15.77
CA GLU A 123 1.08 -8.65 -16.57
C GLU A 123 2.17 -7.57 -16.39
N ASP A 124 1.92 -6.50 -15.62
CA ASP A 124 2.98 -5.54 -15.28
C ASP A 124 4.10 -6.21 -14.49
N VAL A 125 5.29 -5.62 -14.58
CA VAL A 125 6.48 -6.09 -13.88
C VAL A 125 6.66 -5.32 -12.57
N VAL A 126 6.72 -6.03 -11.47
CA VAL A 126 7.01 -5.50 -10.13
C VAL A 126 8.42 -5.91 -9.71
N LEU A 127 9.22 -4.94 -9.31
CA LEU A 127 10.56 -5.16 -8.76
C LEU A 127 10.56 -4.96 -7.24
N ASP A 128 11.10 -5.94 -6.52
CA ASP A 128 11.46 -5.81 -5.11
C ASP A 128 12.95 -6.15 -4.93
N PHE A 129 13.78 -5.13 -4.77
CA PHE A 129 15.23 -5.28 -4.68
C PHE A 129 15.73 -5.64 -3.28
N THR A 130 14.83 -5.88 -2.32
CA THR A 130 15.09 -6.32 -0.95
C THR A 130 13.97 -7.25 -0.48
N MET A 131 13.69 -8.28 -1.29
CA MET A 131 12.46 -9.05 -1.18
C MET A 131 12.31 -9.85 0.13
N GLY A 132 13.40 -10.10 0.86
CA GLY A 132 13.38 -10.89 2.08
C GLY A 132 12.73 -12.26 1.85
N ALA A 133 11.67 -12.58 2.61
CA ALA A 133 10.92 -13.81 2.43
C ALA A 133 9.89 -13.77 1.26
N GLY A 134 10.01 -12.86 0.30
CA GLY A 134 9.28 -12.85 -0.97
C GLY A 134 7.80 -12.47 -0.89
N THR A 135 7.38 -11.72 0.11
CA THR A 135 5.95 -11.37 0.28
C THR A 135 5.37 -10.61 -0.93
N THR A 136 6.15 -9.69 -1.51
CA THR A 136 5.76 -8.96 -2.73
C THR A 136 5.59 -9.92 -3.91
N GLY A 137 6.50 -10.90 -4.07
CA GLY A 137 6.41 -11.91 -5.12
C GLY A 137 5.17 -12.81 -4.99
N VAL A 138 4.84 -13.22 -3.75
CA VAL A 138 3.60 -13.95 -3.45
C VAL A 138 2.36 -13.14 -3.90
N ALA A 139 2.30 -11.86 -3.54
CA ALA A 139 1.21 -10.98 -3.95
C ALA A 139 1.13 -10.83 -5.49
N CYS A 140 2.27 -10.67 -6.15
CA CYS A 140 2.35 -10.59 -7.60
C CYS A 140 1.83 -11.86 -8.28
N LYS A 141 2.21 -13.03 -7.78
CA LYS A 141 1.75 -14.32 -8.30
C LYS A 141 0.22 -14.47 -8.16
N ILE A 142 -0.33 -14.17 -6.99
CA ILE A 142 -1.78 -14.19 -6.74
C ILE A 142 -2.52 -13.26 -7.71
N LEU A 143 -1.93 -12.13 -8.06
CA LEU A 143 -2.56 -11.07 -8.84
C LEU A 143 -2.22 -11.11 -10.33
N ASN A 144 -1.53 -12.13 -10.81
CA ASN A 144 -1.09 -12.26 -12.20
C ASN A 144 -0.20 -11.08 -12.66
N ARG A 145 0.79 -10.71 -11.83
CA ARG A 145 1.85 -9.74 -12.17
C ARG A 145 3.17 -10.48 -12.31
N LYS A 146 4.04 -9.99 -13.20
CA LYS A 146 5.41 -10.47 -13.30
C LYS A 146 6.22 -9.92 -12.14
N PHE A 147 7.15 -10.71 -11.62
CA PHE A 147 7.93 -10.34 -10.45
C PHE A 147 9.42 -10.51 -10.71
N ILE A 148 10.19 -9.52 -10.26
CA ILE A 148 11.65 -9.58 -10.18
C ILE A 148 12.01 -9.32 -8.72
N GLY A 149 12.59 -10.31 -8.05
CA GLY A 149 13.04 -10.23 -6.66
C GLY A 149 14.56 -10.27 -6.57
N ILE A 150 15.13 -9.45 -5.68
CA ILE A 150 16.56 -9.49 -5.33
C ILE A 150 16.65 -9.66 -3.83
N GLU A 151 17.47 -10.64 -3.39
CA GLU A 151 17.81 -10.89 -2.00
C GLU A 151 19.28 -11.30 -1.89
N LEU A 152 19.99 -10.72 -0.94
CA LEU A 152 21.42 -10.97 -0.74
C LEU A 152 21.66 -12.25 0.09
N ASP A 153 20.78 -12.51 1.06
CA ASP A 153 20.88 -13.68 1.91
C ASP A 153 20.29 -14.91 1.21
N GLU A 154 21.13 -15.90 0.94
CA GLU A 154 20.75 -17.11 0.22
C GLU A 154 19.64 -17.89 0.93
N THR A 155 19.61 -17.88 2.26
CA THR A 155 18.56 -18.57 3.04
C THR A 155 17.20 -17.93 2.78
N TYR A 156 17.13 -16.58 2.85
CA TYR A 156 15.90 -15.85 2.55
C TYR A 156 15.52 -15.92 1.09
N PHE A 157 16.50 -15.92 0.19
CA PHE A 157 16.25 -16.11 -1.24
C PHE A 157 15.55 -17.45 -1.53
N ASN A 158 16.05 -18.54 -0.95
CA ASN A 158 15.45 -19.87 -1.10
C ASN A 158 14.03 -19.92 -0.49
N ILE A 159 13.84 -19.37 0.72
CA ILE A 159 12.51 -19.26 1.34
C ILE A 159 11.55 -18.46 0.44
N ALA A 160 11.98 -17.36 -0.15
CA ALA A 160 11.18 -16.54 -1.03
C ALA A 160 10.77 -17.31 -2.29
N THR A 161 11.71 -18.03 -2.90
CA THR A 161 11.46 -18.84 -4.10
C THR A 161 10.42 -19.91 -3.82
N ASP A 162 10.60 -20.71 -2.76
CA ASP A 162 9.65 -21.76 -2.39
C ASP A 162 8.24 -21.20 -2.13
N ARG A 163 8.16 -20.04 -1.46
CA ARG A 163 6.86 -19.38 -1.17
C ARG A 163 6.16 -18.89 -2.43
N ILE A 164 6.90 -18.30 -3.36
CA ILE A 164 6.33 -17.74 -4.60
C ILE A 164 5.90 -18.88 -5.53
N GLU A 165 6.72 -19.92 -5.67
CA GLU A 165 6.40 -21.09 -6.49
C GLU A 165 5.26 -21.91 -5.93
N GLY A 166 5.11 -21.99 -4.60
CA GLY A 166 4.04 -22.70 -3.92
C GLY A 166 2.66 -22.04 -4.00
N VAL A 167 2.54 -20.83 -4.59
CA VAL A 167 1.24 -20.17 -4.83
C VAL A 167 0.53 -20.87 -5.99
N GLN A 168 -0.66 -21.44 -5.69
CA GLN A 168 -1.56 -22.09 -6.66
C GLN A 168 -2.53 -21.10 -7.28
#